data_79cfa2043572ccbb0d9bea737696ff35
#
_entry.id   79cfa2043572ccbb0d9bea737696ff35
#
_cell.length_a   1.000
_cell.length_b   1.000
_cell.length_c   1.000
_cell.angle_alpha   90.00
_cell.angle_beta   90.00
_cell.angle_gamma   90.00
#
_symmetry.space_group_name_H-M   'P 1'
#
loop_
_entity.id
_entity.type
_entity.pdbx_description
1 polymer ?
#
loop_
_entity_poly.entity_id
_entity_poly.type
_entity_poly.pdbx_seq_one_letter_code
_entity_poly.pdbx_strand_id
1 'polypeptide(L)'
;MAEQPCGFLVLDKPAGPSSHGCVARVRRAYGLKRVGHGGTLDPAVTGVLPIALGAATRLLPYLGGDKAYRGLVQLGLTTSSDDLEGEVLERRPLPSLSPSELEAALAPFRGAIEQVPPQVSAVHVDGERAYARVRRGEHLELAARPVVIHRLELLGWEPASGRLELELRCSAGTYVRALARDLGEALGCGGALARLRRTEALGFGLEQAVPLEALDAGGPGGSPPPLLDPLVPLRHLARHQLSPAEQAGWRCGRAPLLPDALGELAPDSPVVVLDPDGNLAGMA
;
A
#
# COMPACT_ATOMS: atom_id res chain seq x y z
N MET A 1 -32.59 13.51 -4.37
CA MET A 1 -31.15 13.87 -4.40
C MET A 1 -30.41 12.71 -5.03
N ALA A 2 -29.55 12.95 -6.04
CA ALA A 2 -28.75 11.86 -6.60
C ALA A 2 -27.88 11.26 -5.49
N GLU A 3 -27.84 9.93 -5.41
CA GLU A 3 -27.04 9.20 -4.45
C GLU A 3 -25.56 9.51 -4.70
N GLN A 4 -24.84 9.92 -3.65
CA GLN A 4 -23.40 10.26 -3.81
C GLN A 4 -22.60 8.99 -4.08
N PRO A 5 -21.70 9.00 -5.08
CA PRO A 5 -20.85 7.85 -5.36
C PRO A 5 -20.13 7.34 -4.10
N CYS A 6 -20.29 6.05 -3.81
CA CYS A 6 -19.68 5.37 -2.67
C CYS A 6 -19.10 4.03 -3.12
N GLY A 7 -17.81 3.81 -2.90
CA GLY A 7 -17.12 2.59 -3.30
C GLY A 7 -15.62 2.79 -3.45
N PHE A 8 -15.00 1.83 -4.13
CA PHE A 8 -13.58 1.87 -4.40
C PHE A 8 -13.29 1.99 -5.89
N LEU A 9 -12.27 2.76 -6.22
CA LEU A 9 -11.63 2.77 -7.53
C LEU A 9 -10.19 2.31 -7.34
N VAL A 10 -9.75 1.34 -8.11
CA VAL A 10 -8.35 0.90 -8.10
C VAL A 10 -7.67 1.54 -9.30
N LEU A 11 -6.64 2.36 -9.05
CA LEU A 11 -5.84 2.95 -10.11
C LEU A 11 -4.57 2.12 -10.35
N ASP A 12 -4.21 1.88 -11.61
CA ASP A 12 -2.85 1.57 -12.00
C ASP A 12 -2.10 2.91 -12.09
N LYS A 13 -1.49 3.30 -10.98
CA LYS A 13 -0.78 4.57 -10.90
C LYS A 13 0.45 4.52 -11.80
N PRO A 14 0.60 5.42 -12.77
CA PRO A 14 1.84 5.56 -13.54
C PRO A 14 2.95 6.21 -12.71
N ALA A 15 4.19 6.13 -13.18
CA ALA A 15 5.27 6.96 -12.65
C ALA A 15 4.99 8.45 -12.90
N GLY A 16 5.47 9.31 -12.01
CA GLY A 16 5.37 10.77 -12.08
C GLY A 16 4.39 11.38 -11.08
N PRO A 17 3.06 11.17 -11.17
CA PRO A 17 2.13 11.79 -10.24
C PRO A 17 2.27 11.21 -8.83
N SER A 18 2.12 12.06 -7.79
CA SER A 18 2.02 11.60 -6.41
C SER A 18 0.66 10.92 -6.16
N SER A 19 0.56 10.10 -5.10
CA SER A 19 -0.72 9.49 -4.67
C SER A 19 -1.79 10.57 -4.39
N HIS A 20 -1.43 11.72 -3.81
CA HIS A 20 -2.33 12.85 -3.62
C HIS A 20 -2.74 13.51 -4.96
N GLY A 21 -1.84 13.57 -5.94
CA GLY A 21 -2.15 14.03 -7.29
C GLY A 21 -3.21 13.15 -7.95
N CYS A 22 -3.11 11.82 -7.78
CA CYS A 22 -4.13 10.88 -8.25
C CYS A 22 -5.48 11.11 -7.55
N VAL A 23 -5.49 11.28 -6.21
CA VAL A 23 -6.72 11.61 -5.45
C VAL A 23 -7.36 12.90 -5.97
N ALA A 24 -6.57 13.93 -6.28
CA ALA A 24 -7.09 15.19 -6.81
C ALA A 24 -7.76 15.02 -8.19
N ARG A 25 -7.21 14.15 -9.06
CA ARG A 25 -7.83 13.81 -10.35
C ARG A 25 -9.15 13.05 -10.15
N VAL A 26 -9.18 12.05 -9.24
CA VAL A 26 -10.41 11.32 -8.90
C VAL A 26 -11.48 12.26 -8.34
N ARG A 27 -11.12 13.16 -7.41
CA ARG A 27 -12.06 14.17 -6.89
C ARG A 27 -12.72 14.98 -8.00
N ARG A 28 -11.93 15.38 -9.01
CA ARG A 28 -12.42 16.15 -10.15
C ARG A 28 -13.34 15.32 -11.03
N ALA A 29 -12.94 14.10 -11.38
CA ALA A 29 -13.70 13.21 -12.26
C ALA A 29 -15.08 12.84 -11.70
N TYR A 30 -15.18 12.61 -10.37
CA TYR A 30 -16.43 12.22 -9.70
C TYR A 30 -17.19 13.39 -9.07
N GLY A 31 -16.67 14.61 -9.11
CA GLY A 31 -17.29 15.77 -8.45
C GLY A 31 -17.37 15.64 -6.93
N LEU A 32 -16.49 14.89 -6.30
CA LEU A 32 -16.53 14.56 -4.86
C LEU A 32 -15.39 15.21 -4.09
N LYS A 33 -15.70 15.77 -2.91
CA LYS A 33 -14.68 16.27 -1.97
C LYS A 33 -14.06 15.12 -1.15
N ARG A 34 -14.89 14.14 -0.72
CA ARG A 34 -14.50 13.07 0.16
C ARG A 34 -13.93 11.91 -0.63
N VAL A 35 -12.61 11.93 -0.83
CA VAL A 35 -11.84 10.89 -1.52
C VAL A 35 -10.51 10.72 -0.80
N GLY A 36 -10.10 9.48 -0.55
CA GLY A 36 -8.84 9.11 0.11
C GLY A 36 -8.19 7.90 -0.54
N HIS A 37 -6.89 7.70 -0.34
CA HIS A 37 -6.18 6.51 -0.84
C HIS A 37 -5.79 5.55 0.28
N GLY A 38 -5.68 4.27 -0.04
CA GLY A 38 -5.32 3.17 0.85
C GLY A 38 -3.83 2.85 0.87
N GLY A 39 -2.98 3.85 1.04
CA GLY A 39 -1.52 3.68 1.16
C GLY A 39 -0.75 4.40 0.07
N THR A 40 0.19 5.23 0.50
CA THR A 40 1.04 6.05 -0.37
C THR A 40 1.92 5.20 -1.28
N LEU A 41 2.07 5.65 -2.52
CA LEU A 41 3.15 5.28 -3.45
C LEU A 41 3.98 6.53 -3.71
N ASP A 42 5.30 6.37 -3.71
CA ASP A 42 6.22 7.43 -4.12
C ASP A 42 5.99 7.80 -5.60
N PRO A 43 6.36 8.99 -6.06
CA PRO A 43 6.09 9.42 -7.44
C PRO A 43 6.62 8.45 -8.51
N ALA A 44 7.84 7.94 -8.36
CA ALA A 44 8.44 6.98 -9.29
C ALA A 44 7.81 5.57 -9.25
N VAL A 45 7.13 5.21 -8.15
CA VAL A 45 6.51 3.89 -7.96
C VAL A 45 5.21 3.77 -8.73
N THR A 46 4.99 2.62 -9.39
CA THR A 46 3.80 2.34 -10.20
C THR A 46 2.89 1.29 -9.57
N GLY A 47 1.70 1.10 -10.15
CA GLY A 47 0.82 -0.02 -9.84
C GLY A 47 -0.37 0.31 -8.94
N VAL A 48 -0.90 -0.68 -8.27
CA VAL A 48 -2.17 -0.68 -7.54
C VAL A 48 -2.25 0.42 -6.50
N LEU A 49 -3.13 1.40 -6.70
CA LEU A 49 -3.44 2.47 -5.75
C LEU A 49 -4.96 2.47 -5.48
N PRO A 50 -5.41 1.80 -4.41
CA PRO A 50 -6.82 1.82 -4.04
C PRO A 50 -7.25 3.21 -3.58
N ILE A 51 -8.35 3.70 -4.15
CA ILE A 51 -8.97 4.99 -3.82
C ILE A 51 -10.36 4.73 -3.28
N ALA A 52 -10.65 5.22 -2.10
CA ALA A 52 -11.98 5.18 -1.49
C ALA A 52 -12.73 6.48 -1.77
N LEU A 53 -14.00 6.39 -2.18
CA LEU A 53 -14.86 7.51 -2.51
C LEU A 53 -16.07 7.58 -1.56
N GLY A 54 -16.48 8.77 -1.21
CA GLY A 54 -17.66 9.01 -0.37
C GLY A 54 -17.53 8.36 1.02
N ALA A 55 -18.58 7.66 1.45
CA ALA A 55 -18.61 6.97 2.75
C ALA A 55 -17.57 5.85 2.86
N ALA A 56 -17.16 5.22 1.74
CA ALA A 56 -16.15 4.16 1.73
C ALA A 56 -14.78 4.60 2.27
N THR A 57 -14.49 5.89 2.37
CA THR A 57 -13.26 6.37 3.03
C THR A 57 -13.17 5.96 4.50
N ARG A 58 -14.29 5.70 5.17
CA ARG A 58 -14.35 5.22 6.56
C ARG A 58 -13.96 3.74 6.69
N LEU A 59 -13.94 3.01 5.58
CA LEU A 59 -13.59 1.59 5.56
C LEU A 59 -12.08 1.35 5.48
N LEU A 60 -11.29 2.35 5.07
CA LEU A 60 -9.85 2.23 4.90
C LEU A 60 -9.11 1.63 6.13
N PRO A 61 -9.47 1.95 7.39
CA PRO A 61 -8.82 1.35 8.56
C PRO A 61 -9.09 -0.15 8.75
N TYR A 62 -10.15 -0.68 8.14
CA TYR A 62 -10.57 -2.08 8.28
C TYR A 62 -10.06 -2.99 7.15
N LEU A 63 -9.40 -2.42 6.15
CA LEU A 63 -8.87 -3.20 5.04
C LEU A 63 -7.59 -3.92 5.44
N GLY A 64 -7.38 -5.11 4.91
CA GLY A 64 -6.15 -5.89 5.13
C GLY A 64 -4.90 -5.08 4.77
N GLY A 65 -3.86 -5.15 5.62
CA GLY A 65 -2.68 -4.30 5.48
C GLY A 65 -1.62 -4.78 4.48
N ASP A 66 -1.69 -6.03 4.04
CA ASP A 66 -0.68 -6.65 3.19
C ASP A 66 -0.59 -6.02 1.81
N LYS A 67 0.61 -6.07 1.26
CA LYS A 67 0.94 -5.55 -0.07
C LYS A 67 1.88 -6.49 -0.79
N ALA A 68 1.75 -6.57 -2.11
CA ALA A 68 2.69 -7.29 -2.95
C ALA A 68 3.34 -6.34 -3.96
N TYR A 69 4.59 -6.64 -4.29
CA TYR A 69 5.40 -5.81 -5.17
C TYR A 69 6.29 -6.65 -6.07
N ARG A 70 6.59 -6.11 -7.26
CA ARG A 70 7.78 -6.45 -8.03
C ARG A 70 8.75 -5.29 -8.00
N GLY A 71 9.99 -5.56 -7.63
CA GLY A 71 11.05 -4.56 -7.48
C GLY A 71 12.30 -4.92 -8.24
N LEU A 72 12.98 -3.91 -8.74
CA LEU A 72 14.32 -4.00 -9.29
C LEU A 72 15.27 -3.28 -8.34
N VAL A 73 16.22 -4.00 -7.78
CA VAL A 73 17.29 -3.46 -6.93
C VAL A 73 18.54 -3.26 -7.79
N GLN A 74 19.20 -2.13 -7.64
CA GLN A 74 20.52 -1.86 -8.17
C GLN A 74 21.54 -2.05 -7.07
N LEU A 75 22.40 -3.05 -7.19
CA LEU A 75 23.57 -3.25 -6.35
C LEU A 75 24.78 -2.45 -6.88
N GLY A 76 25.77 -2.24 -6.03
CA GLY A 76 27.01 -1.55 -6.37
C GLY A 76 26.98 -0.04 -6.12
N LEU A 77 25.93 0.48 -5.48
CA LEU A 77 25.87 1.91 -5.11
C LEU A 77 24.93 2.14 -3.92
N THR A 78 25.12 3.28 -3.25
CA THR A 78 24.19 3.81 -2.25
C THR A 78 23.69 5.19 -2.68
N THR A 79 22.50 5.56 -2.23
CA THR A 79 21.89 6.87 -2.54
C THR A 79 21.28 7.51 -1.30
N SER A 80 21.06 8.80 -1.34
CA SER A 80 20.50 9.60 -0.23
C SER A 80 19.03 9.26 0.13
N SER A 81 18.29 8.58 -0.76
CA SER A 81 16.88 8.22 -0.57
C SER A 81 16.61 6.72 -0.58
N ASP A 82 17.67 5.87 -0.66
CA ASP A 82 17.60 4.42 -0.83
C ASP A 82 16.92 3.98 -2.14
N ASP A 83 16.76 4.90 -3.11
CA ASP A 83 16.28 4.67 -4.49
C ASP A 83 17.11 5.48 -5.49
N LEU A 84 16.93 5.23 -6.81
CA LEU A 84 17.71 5.92 -7.85
C LEU A 84 17.26 7.36 -8.14
N GLU A 85 16.23 7.89 -7.46
CA GLU A 85 15.84 9.30 -7.53
C GLU A 85 16.74 10.17 -6.64
N GLY A 86 17.41 9.57 -5.63
CA GLY A 86 18.34 10.24 -4.75
C GLY A 86 19.74 10.44 -5.35
N GLU A 87 20.49 11.33 -4.74
CA GLU A 87 21.90 11.55 -5.07
C GLU A 87 22.72 10.29 -4.75
N VAL A 88 23.61 9.88 -5.69
CA VAL A 88 24.55 8.78 -5.45
C VAL A 88 25.60 9.22 -4.44
N LEU A 89 25.64 8.56 -3.30
CA LEU A 89 26.59 8.84 -2.22
C LEU A 89 27.90 8.08 -2.42
N GLU A 90 27.79 6.80 -2.83
CA GLU A 90 28.95 5.94 -2.98
C GLU A 90 28.74 4.92 -4.09
N ARG A 91 29.82 4.50 -4.75
CA ARG A 91 29.84 3.34 -5.66
C ARG A 91 30.85 2.32 -5.15
N ARG A 92 30.45 1.06 -5.09
CA ARG A 92 31.29 -0.06 -4.62
C ARG A 92 31.35 -1.14 -5.69
N PRO A 93 32.45 -1.91 -5.77
CA PRO A 93 32.55 -3.05 -6.69
C PRO A 93 31.43 -4.06 -6.45
N LEU A 94 30.93 -4.63 -7.51
CA LEU A 94 29.97 -5.74 -7.42
C LEU A 94 30.69 -7.02 -7.02
N PRO A 95 30.22 -7.75 -6.01
CA PRO A 95 30.75 -9.07 -5.71
C PRO A 95 30.35 -10.08 -6.80
N SER A 96 31.19 -11.08 -7.01
CA SER A 96 30.83 -12.23 -7.83
C SER A 96 29.90 -13.13 -7.01
N LEU A 97 28.60 -13.15 -7.35
CA LEU A 97 27.58 -13.88 -6.62
C LEU A 97 26.95 -14.96 -7.51
N SER A 98 26.92 -16.16 -6.99
CA SER A 98 26.08 -17.26 -7.54
C SER A 98 24.62 -17.07 -7.11
N PRO A 99 23.65 -17.67 -7.82
CA PRO A 99 22.25 -17.65 -7.39
C PRO A 99 22.03 -18.20 -5.97
N SER A 100 22.82 -19.19 -5.54
CA SER A 100 22.73 -19.76 -4.19
C SER A 100 23.22 -18.79 -3.11
N GLU A 101 24.25 -17.99 -3.37
CA GLU A 101 24.72 -16.95 -2.44
C GLU A 101 23.73 -15.81 -2.33
N LEU A 102 23.09 -15.42 -3.43
CA LEU A 102 22.00 -14.44 -3.39
C LEU A 102 20.81 -14.96 -2.60
N GLU A 103 20.41 -16.22 -2.80
CA GLU A 103 19.31 -16.83 -2.04
C GLU A 103 19.64 -16.90 -0.54
N ALA A 104 20.88 -17.24 -0.18
CA ALA A 104 21.34 -17.20 1.20
C ALA A 104 21.32 -15.77 1.78
N ALA A 105 21.68 -14.76 1.00
CA ALA A 105 21.63 -13.36 1.41
C ALA A 105 20.20 -12.84 1.60
N LEU A 106 19.21 -13.34 0.83
CA LEU A 106 17.80 -13.00 0.96
C LEU A 106 17.11 -13.67 2.15
N ALA A 107 17.60 -14.82 2.59
CA ALA A 107 16.95 -15.62 3.64
C ALA A 107 16.70 -14.84 4.95
N PRO A 108 17.65 -14.02 5.48
CA PRO A 108 17.44 -13.23 6.71
C PRO A 108 16.35 -12.15 6.60
N PHE A 109 15.96 -11.77 5.39
CA PHE A 109 14.92 -10.75 5.15
C PHE A 109 13.52 -11.33 5.08
N ARG A 110 13.33 -12.64 5.27
CA ARG A 110 12.02 -13.31 5.32
C ARG A 110 11.51 -13.44 6.74
N GLY A 111 10.20 -13.42 6.89
CA GLY A 111 9.54 -13.48 8.21
C GLY A 111 9.49 -12.14 8.92
N ALA A 112 9.49 -12.18 10.24
CA ALA A 112 9.51 -10.97 11.08
C ALA A 112 10.93 -10.40 11.15
N ILE A 113 11.06 -9.13 10.78
CA ILE A 113 12.33 -8.39 10.77
C ILE A 113 12.15 -7.01 11.39
N GLU A 114 13.24 -6.45 11.90
CA GLU A 114 13.33 -5.05 12.29
C GLU A 114 13.90 -4.23 11.12
N GLN A 115 13.19 -3.19 10.70
CA GLN A 115 13.58 -2.36 9.57
C GLN A 115 13.68 -0.90 9.97
N VAL A 116 14.80 -0.25 9.69
CA VAL A 116 14.97 1.20 9.81
C VAL A 116 14.40 1.86 8.56
N PRO A 117 13.36 2.73 8.67
CA PRO A 117 12.77 3.41 7.52
C PRO A 117 13.81 4.27 6.77
N PRO A 118 13.60 4.54 5.47
CA PRO A 118 14.40 5.52 4.74
C PRO A 118 14.28 6.92 5.34
N GLN A 119 15.36 7.73 5.26
CA GLN A 119 15.35 9.13 5.71
C GLN A 119 14.19 9.92 5.06
N VAL A 120 13.99 9.73 3.76
CA VAL A 120 12.89 10.33 3.01
C VAL A 120 11.65 9.42 3.11
N SER A 121 10.93 9.51 4.21
CA SER A 121 9.73 8.69 4.46
C SER A 121 8.58 9.51 5.04
N ALA A 122 7.37 8.91 5.02
CA ALA A 122 6.18 9.52 5.64
C ALA A 122 6.06 9.23 7.15
N VAL A 123 7.09 8.68 7.78
CA VAL A 123 7.16 8.46 9.23
C VAL A 123 7.06 9.81 9.95
N HIS A 124 6.31 9.84 11.06
CA HIS A 124 6.28 11.00 11.95
C HIS A 124 7.42 10.91 12.98
N VAL A 125 8.15 12.00 13.10
CA VAL A 125 9.18 12.23 14.14
C VAL A 125 8.84 13.54 14.81
N ASP A 126 8.56 13.51 16.10
CA ASP A 126 8.15 14.69 16.91
C ASP A 126 6.96 15.47 16.30
N GLY A 127 5.98 14.73 15.74
CA GLY A 127 4.76 15.33 15.16
C GLY A 127 4.90 15.82 13.71
N GLU A 128 6.10 15.79 13.12
CA GLU A 128 6.34 16.19 11.73
C GLU A 128 6.75 15.00 10.86
N ARG A 129 6.48 15.06 9.57
CA ARG A 129 6.88 14.03 8.60
C ARG A 129 8.40 14.06 8.36
N ALA A 130 9.06 12.90 8.42
CA ALA A 130 10.51 12.78 8.21
C ALA A 130 10.97 13.42 6.89
N TYR A 131 10.25 13.20 5.78
CA TYR A 131 10.59 13.79 4.48
C TYR A 131 10.60 15.33 4.50
N ALA A 132 9.79 15.98 5.35
CA ALA A 132 9.75 17.43 5.44
C ALA A 132 10.97 17.98 6.19
N ARG A 133 11.44 17.29 7.22
CA ARG A 133 12.65 17.64 7.98
C ARG A 133 13.92 17.41 7.14
N VAL A 134 14.00 16.27 6.44
CA VAL A 134 15.14 15.97 5.55
C VAL A 134 15.27 17.01 4.41
N ARG A 135 14.15 17.50 3.85
CA ARG A 135 14.19 18.60 2.85
C ARG A 135 14.77 19.90 3.39
N ARG A 136 14.78 20.11 4.70
CA ARG A 136 15.44 21.26 5.35
C ARG A 136 16.91 20.95 5.70
N GLY A 137 17.44 19.79 5.28
CA GLY A 137 18.83 19.40 5.54
C GLY A 137 19.04 18.67 6.87
N GLU A 138 17.97 18.30 7.59
CA GLU A 138 18.10 17.57 8.84
C GLU A 138 18.42 16.09 8.56
N HIS A 139 19.38 15.52 9.31
CA HIS A 139 19.60 14.07 9.38
C HIS A 139 18.84 13.52 10.58
N LEU A 140 18.04 12.47 10.37
CA LEU A 140 17.17 11.91 11.41
C LEU A 140 17.67 10.55 11.87
N GLU A 141 17.72 10.33 13.17
CA GLU A 141 17.86 8.98 13.73
C GLU A 141 16.48 8.34 13.82
N LEU A 142 16.20 7.43 12.88
CA LEU A 142 14.92 6.73 12.82
C LEU A 142 15.01 5.40 13.55
N ALA A 143 14.08 5.16 14.47
CA ALA A 143 14.00 3.88 15.17
C ALA A 143 13.58 2.75 14.20
N ALA A 144 14.18 1.58 14.38
CA ALA A 144 13.74 0.37 13.72
C ALA A 144 12.29 0.03 14.09
N ARG A 145 11.58 -0.62 13.19
CA ARG A 145 10.17 -0.99 13.35
C ARG A 145 9.95 -2.42 12.89
N PRO A 146 9.15 -3.21 13.64
CA PRO A 146 8.82 -4.56 13.24
C PRO A 146 7.96 -4.55 11.97
N VAL A 147 8.35 -5.35 10.99
CA VAL A 147 7.61 -5.64 9.77
C VAL A 147 7.70 -7.14 9.45
N VAL A 148 6.78 -7.63 8.63
CA VAL A 148 6.78 -9.04 8.22
C VAL A 148 6.89 -9.13 6.71
N ILE A 149 7.89 -9.86 6.23
CA ILE A 149 8.04 -10.23 4.82
C ILE A 149 7.51 -11.66 4.67
N HIS A 150 6.26 -11.79 4.23
CA HIS A 150 5.58 -13.09 4.09
C HIS A 150 6.19 -13.94 2.98
N ARG A 151 6.64 -13.29 1.91
CA ARG A 151 7.28 -13.93 0.74
C ARG A 151 8.32 -12.98 0.17
N LEU A 152 9.47 -13.51 -0.20
CA LEU A 152 10.53 -12.79 -0.92
C LEU A 152 11.20 -13.78 -1.86
N GLU A 153 11.14 -13.51 -3.16
CA GLU A 153 11.64 -14.40 -4.21
C GLU A 153 12.56 -13.65 -5.15
N LEU A 154 13.66 -14.31 -5.51
CA LEU A 154 14.55 -13.89 -6.57
C LEU A 154 13.94 -14.28 -7.92
N LEU A 155 13.60 -13.29 -8.75
CA LEU A 155 13.07 -13.50 -10.11
C LEU A 155 14.18 -13.48 -11.17
N GLY A 156 15.22 -12.66 -10.95
CA GLY A 156 16.31 -12.52 -11.89
C GLY A 156 17.54 -11.87 -11.30
N TRP A 157 18.70 -12.23 -11.82
CA TRP A 157 19.99 -11.64 -11.46
C TRP A 157 20.83 -11.40 -12.73
N GLU A 158 21.31 -10.18 -12.90
CA GLU A 158 22.19 -9.74 -13.98
C GLU A 158 23.53 -9.29 -13.38
N PRO A 159 24.53 -10.18 -13.27
CA PRO A 159 25.80 -9.87 -12.60
C PRO A 159 26.56 -8.68 -13.19
N ALA A 160 26.54 -8.54 -14.52
CA ALA A 160 27.29 -7.49 -15.22
C ALA A 160 26.79 -6.09 -14.86
N SER A 161 25.51 -5.91 -14.61
CA SER A 161 24.90 -4.63 -14.27
C SER A 161 24.59 -4.46 -12.79
N GLY A 162 24.66 -5.53 -12.00
CA GLY A 162 24.26 -5.54 -10.60
C GLY A 162 22.75 -5.41 -10.37
N ARG A 163 21.94 -5.78 -11.35
CA ARG A 163 20.48 -5.72 -11.28
C ARG A 163 19.89 -7.00 -10.71
N LEU A 164 19.08 -6.85 -9.69
CA LEU A 164 18.40 -7.92 -8.98
C LEU A 164 16.89 -7.68 -9.02
N GLU A 165 16.13 -8.59 -9.67
CA GLU A 165 14.67 -8.52 -9.72
C GLU A 165 14.05 -9.40 -8.63
N LEU A 166 13.15 -8.81 -7.84
CA LEU A 166 12.51 -9.44 -6.69
C LEU A 166 10.98 -9.35 -6.78
N GLU A 167 10.32 -10.40 -6.28
CA GLU A 167 8.90 -10.35 -5.91
C GLU A 167 8.76 -10.50 -4.41
N LEU A 168 7.92 -9.68 -3.79
CA LEU A 168 7.69 -9.75 -2.36
C LEU A 168 6.24 -9.49 -1.98
N ARG A 169 5.80 -10.16 -0.90
CA ARG A 169 4.57 -9.88 -0.17
C ARG A 169 4.92 -9.53 1.28
N CYS A 170 4.39 -8.43 1.79
CA CYS A 170 4.80 -7.92 3.10
C CYS A 170 3.65 -7.20 3.82
N SER A 171 3.81 -7.07 5.13
CA SER A 171 2.91 -6.31 5.99
C SER A 171 2.91 -4.80 5.69
N ALA A 172 1.90 -4.09 6.20
CA ALA A 172 1.90 -2.63 6.20
C ALA A 172 3.14 -2.07 6.92
N GLY A 173 3.60 -0.92 6.48
CA GLY A 173 4.77 -0.26 7.08
C GLY A 173 6.12 -0.68 6.50
N THR A 174 6.18 -1.75 5.70
CA THR A 174 7.41 -2.18 5.03
C THR A 174 7.83 -1.18 3.96
N TYR A 175 9.13 -0.85 3.97
CA TYR A 175 9.80 -0.02 2.96
C TYR A 175 10.68 -0.88 2.07
N VAL A 176 10.32 -1.06 0.80
CA VAL A 176 11.11 -1.85 -0.15
C VAL A 176 12.44 -1.15 -0.47
N ARG A 177 12.51 0.19 -0.34
CA ARG A 177 13.77 0.96 -0.42
C ARG A 177 14.76 0.56 0.68
N ALA A 178 14.29 0.44 1.92
CA ALA A 178 15.12 -0.02 3.01
C ALA A 178 15.58 -1.47 2.82
N LEU A 179 14.70 -2.35 2.30
CA LEU A 179 15.09 -3.73 1.95
C LEU A 179 16.24 -3.74 0.92
N ALA A 180 16.18 -2.88 -0.11
CA ALA A 180 17.22 -2.78 -1.13
C ALA A 180 18.56 -2.29 -0.54
N ARG A 181 18.52 -1.27 0.32
CA ARG A 181 19.69 -0.76 1.08
C ARG A 181 20.31 -1.86 1.95
N ASP A 182 19.48 -2.48 2.81
CA ASP A 182 19.93 -3.45 3.80
C ASP A 182 20.49 -4.71 3.14
N LEU A 183 19.91 -5.17 2.03
CA LEU A 183 20.43 -6.26 1.22
C LEU A 183 21.80 -5.89 0.61
N GLY A 184 21.93 -4.70 0.06
CA GLY A 184 23.20 -4.21 -0.51
C GLY A 184 24.29 -4.08 0.54
N GLU A 185 23.97 -3.65 1.75
CA GLU A 185 24.91 -3.61 2.88
C GLU A 185 25.30 -5.02 3.35
N ALA A 186 24.34 -5.97 3.44
CA ALA A 186 24.63 -7.37 3.79
C ALA A 186 25.56 -8.03 2.76
N LEU A 187 25.49 -7.63 1.49
CA LEU A 187 26.37 -8.08 0.41
C LEU A 187 27.70 -7.29 0.33
N GLY A 188 27.87 -6.24 1.16
CA GLY A 188 29.07 -5.39 1.20
C GLY A 188 29.26 -4.45 0.02
N CYS A 189 28.31 -4.38 -0.90
CA CYS A 189 28.43 -3.58 -2.13
C CYS A 189 27.50 -2.36 -2.18
N GLY A 190 26.60 -2.18 -1.21
CA GLY A 190 25.54 -1.20 -1.27
C GLY A 190 24.43 -1.58 -2.21
N GLY A 191 23.23 -1.00 -2.01
CA GLY A 191 22.07 -1.25 -2.81
C GLY A 191 21.05 -0.11 -2.74
N ALA A 192 20.35 0.12 -3.84
CA ALA A 192 19.25 1.08 -3.94
C ALA A 192 18.11 0.53 -4.80
N LEU A 193 16.90 0.94 -4.51
CA LEU A 193 15.74 0.55 -5.29
C LEU A 193 15.73 1.27 -6.64
N ALA A 194 15.83 0.53 -7.75
CA ALA A 194 15.83 1.11 -9.09
C ALA A 194 14.40 1.29 -9.63
N ARG A 195 13.50 0.34 -9.35
CA ARG A 195 12.12 0.37 -9.82
C ARG A 195 11.22 -0.42 -8.88
N LEU A 196 9.99 0.04 -8.71
CA LEU A 196 8.99 -0.66 -7.90
C LEU A 196 7.62 -0.58 -8.57
N ARG A 197 6.92 -1.72 -8.60
CA ARG A 197 5.53 -1.81 -9.02
C ARG A 197 4.74 -2.54 -7.93
N ARG A 198 3.73 -1.89 -7.37
CA ARG A 198 2.81 -2.55 -6.44
C ARG A 198 1.79 -3.36 -7.22
N THR A 199 1.76 -4.66 -7.00
CA THR A 199 0.87 -5.61 -7.68
C THR A 199 -0.40 -5.87 -6.91
N GLU A 200 -0.35 -5.78 -5.56
CA GLU A 200 -1.51 -5.91 -4.68
C GLU A 200 -1.46 -4.91 -3.52
N ALA A 201 -2.63 -4.43 -3.11
CA ALA A 201 -2.79 -3.64 -1.88
C ALA A 201 -4.23 -3.72 -1.38
N LEU A 202 -4.43 -3.96 -0.08
CA LEU A 202 -5.73 -3.88 0.60
C LEU A 202 -6.80 -4.81 -0.01
N GLY A 203 -6.40 -5.99 -0.48
CA GLY A 203 -7.31 -6.95 -1.12
C GLY A 203 -7.66 -6.65 -2.58
N PHE A 204 -6.97 -5.68 -3.21
CA PHE A 204 -7.11 -5.36 -4.64
C PHE A 204 -5.84 -5.69 -5.40
N GLY A 205 -5.98 -6.21 -6.62
CA GLY A 205 -4.91 -6.53 -7.53
C GLY A 205 -4.90 -5.68 -8.81
N LEU A 206 -3.92 -5.93 -9.68
CA LEU A 206 -3.80 -5.24 -10.97
C LEU A 206 -4.97 -5.52 -11.93
N GLU A 207 -5.61 -6.68 -11.81
CA GLU A 207 -6.77 -7.08 -12.64
C GLU A 207 -8.01 -6.19 -12.44
N GLN A 208 -8.08 -5.50 -11.30
CA GLN A 208 -9.15 -4.56 -10.97
C GLN A 208 -8.76 -3.11 -11.24
N ALA A 209 -7.50 -2.87 -11.59
CA ALA A 209 -6.97 -1.54 -11.76
C ALA A 209 -7.27 -0.95 -13.13
N VAL A 210 -7.69 0.32 -13.15
CA VAL A 210 -7.84 1.10 -14.37
C VAL A 210 -6.69 2.11 -14.51
N PRO A 211 -6.25 2.42 -15.73
CA PRO A 211 -5.21 3.42 -15.93
C PRO A 211 -5.71 4.80 -15.49
N LEU A 212 -4.78 5.65 -15.05
CA LEU A 212 -5.12 7.00 -14.56
C LEU A 212 -5.80 7.86 -15.64
N GLU A 213 -5.48 7.63 -16.89
CA GLU A 213 -6.04 8.31 -18.06
C GLU A 213 -7.54 7.98 -18.28
N ALA A 214 -8.01 6.84 -17.77
CA ALA A 214 -9.43 6.48 -17.84
C ALA A 214 -10.34 7.49 -17.12
N LEU A 215 -9.79 8.28 -16.19
CA LEU A 215 -10.51 9.37 -15.53
C LEU A 215 -10.85 10.52 -16.49
N ASP A 216 -10.11 10.67 -17.57
CA ASP A 216 -10.28 11.75 -18.55
C ASP A 216 -11.01 11.26 -19.81
N ALA A 217 -11.21 9.95 -19.97
CA ALA A 217 -11.77 9.33 -21.18
C ALA A 217 -13.22 9.72 -21.46
N GLY A 218 -13.93 10.23 -20.44
CA GLY A 218 -15.30 10.70 -20.59
C GLY A 218 -15.45 12.07 -21.26
N GLY A 219 -14.37 12.85 -21.44
CA GLY A 219 -14.43 14.22 -21.92
C GLY A 219 -15.37 15.12 -21.08
N PRO A 220 -15.72 16.33 -21.55
CA PRO A 220 -16.75 17.15 -20.90
C PRO A 220 -18.12 16.46 -21.02
N GLY A 221 -18.60 15.86 -19.90
CA GLY A 221 -19.91 15.15 -19.84
C GLY A 221 -19.85 13.63 -19.92
N GLY A 222 -18.66 13.02 -20.05
CA GLY A 222 -18.47 11.57 -19.95
C GLY A 222 -18.57 11.04 -18.52
N SER A 223 -18.92 9.75 -18.37
CA SER A 223 -18.97 9.12 -17.04
C SER A 223 -17.59 8.60 -16.62
N PRO A 224 -17.18 8.84 -15.38
CA PRO A 224 -15.96 8.23 -14.85
C PRO A 224 -16.11 6.69 -14.74
N PRO A 225 -15.00 5.92 -14.58
CA PRO A 225 -15.06 4.48 -14.41
C PRO A 225 -16.03 4.05 -13.29
N PRO A 226 -16.70 2.88 -13.42
CA PRO A 226 -17.58 2.37 -12.35
C PRO A 226 -16.77 2.09 -11.07
N LEU A 227 -17.41 2.27 -9.92
CA LEU A 227 -16.81 1.95 -8.63
C LEU A 227 -17.03 0.47 -8.30
N LEU A 228 -16.04 -0.12 -7.65
CA LEU A 228 -16.16 -1.43 -7.02
C LEU A 228 -16.99 -1.30 -5.73
N ASP A 229 -17.78 -2.33 -5.47
CA ASP A 229 -18.61 -2.42 -4.26
C ASP A 229 -17.76 -2.30 -2.98
N PRO A 230 -18.20 -1.53 -1.96
CA PRO A 230 -17.52 -1.41 -0.68
C PRO A 230 -17.24 -2.73 0.05
N LEU A 231 -18.01 -3.78 -0.21
CA LEU A 231 -17.84 -5.11 0.39
C LEU A 231 -16.69 -5.93 -0.21
N VAL A 232 -16.21 -5.57 -1.41
CA VAL A 232 -15.14 -6.33 -2.10
C VAL A 232 -13.88 -6.47 -1.24
N PRO A 233 -13.31 -5.42 -0.65
CA PRO A 233 -12.08 -5.54 0.14
C PRO A 233 -12.31 -6.02 1.58
N LEU A 234 -13.57 -6.20 2.01
CA LEU A 234 -13.94 -6.60 3.37
C LEU A 234 -14.25 -8.11 3.50
N ARG A 235 -13.92 -8.93 2.48
CA ARG A 235 -14.23 -10.36 2.45
C ARG A 235 -13.57 -11.18 3.56
N HIS A 236 -12.48 -10.67 4.12
CA HIS A 236 -11.73 -11.30 5.20
C HIS A 236 -12.36 -11.09 6.59
N LEU A 237 -13.36 -10.20 6.70
CA LEU A 237 -14.03 -9.90 7.96
C LEU A 237 -15.31 -10.70 8.13
N ALA A 238 -15.63 -11.00 9.39
CA ALA A 238 -16.90 -11.59 9.77
C ALA A 238 -18.07 -10.65 9.42
N ARG A 239 -19.25 -11.22 9.18
CA ARG A 239 -20.43 -10.48 8.74
C ARG A 239 -21.63 -10.77 9.63
N HIS A 240 -22.40 -9.72 9.93
CA HIS A 240 -23.70 -9.82 10.56
C HIS A 240 -24.75 -9.11 9.72
N GLN A 241 -25.81 -9.83 9.33
CA GLN A 241 -26.93 -9.25 8.60
C GLN A 241 -28.06 -8.88 9.57
N LEU A 242 -28.42 -7.61 9.57
CA LEU A 242 -29.49 -7.09 10.44
C LEU A 242 -30.85 -7.63 10.01
N SER A 243 -31.65 -8.00 11.00
CA SER A 243 -33.10 -8.12 10.81
C SER A 243 -33.73 -6.72 10.62
N PRO A 244 -34.97 -6.62 10.08
CA PRO A 244 -35.68 -5.34 9.99
C PRO A 244 -35.82 -4.60 11.32
N ALA A 245 -35.98 -5.34 12.42
CA ALA A 245 -36.06 -4.77 13.77
C ALA A 245 -34.73 -4.18 14.24
N GLU A 246 -33.62 -4.90 14.05
CA GLU A 246 -32.26 -4.43 14.38
C GLU A 246 -31.86 -3.23 13.53
N GLN A 247 -32.26 -3.18 12.25
CA GLN A 247 -31.95 -2.04 11.39
C GLN A 247 -32.51 -0.72 11.92
N ALA A 248 -33.71 -0.73 12.52
CA ALA A 248 -34.28 0.45 13.14
C ALA A 248 -33.42 0.92 14.33
N GLY A 249 -32.94 -0.02 15.16
CA GLY A 249 -32.01 0.27 16.26
C GLY A 249 -30.66 0.79 15.76
N TRP A 250 -30.09 0.15 14.76
CA TRP A 250 -28.81 0.52 14.13
C TRP A 250 -28.81 1.97 13.61
N ARG A 251 -29.89 2.37 12.93
CA ARG A 251 -30.07 3.77 12.43
C ARG A 251 -30.12 4.80 13.57
N CYS A 252 -30.47 4.36 14.79
CA CYS A 252 -30.45 5.19 16.00
C CYS A 252 -29.15 5.05 16.82
N GLY A 253 -28.11 4.43 16.26
CA GLY A 253 -26.79 4.27 16.91
C GLY A 253 -26.74 3.14 17.95
N ARG A 254 -27.71 2.21 17.97
CA ARG A 254 -27.67 1.02 18.83
C ARG A 254 -26.88 -0.09 18.15
N ALA A 255 -25.87 -0.63 18.85
CA ALA A 255 -25.14 -1.80 18.34
C ALA A 255 -26.07 -3.02 18.28
N PRO A 256 -25.99 -3.87 17.23
CA PRO A 256 -26.73 -5.12 17.19
C PRO A 256 -26.17 -6.11 18.21
N LEU A 257 -27.01 -7.02 18.68
CA LEU A 257 -26.53 -8.20 19.40
C LEU A 257 -25.91 -9.16 18.39
N LEU A 258 -24.58 -9.29 18.46
CA LEU A 258 -23.88 -10.24 17.59
C LEU A 258 -24.21 -11.68 18.03
N PRO A 259 -24.44 -12.62 17.08
CA PRO A 259 -24.66 -14.03 17.40
C PRO A 259 -23.48 -14.64 18.16
N ASP A 260 -23.76 -15.63 19.03
CA ASP A 260 -22.73 -16.36 19.79
C ASP A 260 -21.64 -16.97 18.93
N ALA A 261 -21.97 -17.36 17.70
CA ALA A 261 -20.99 -17.83 16.69
C ALA A 261 -19.94 -16.79 16.32
N LEU A 262 -20.21 -15.50 16.53
CA LEU A 262 -19.22 -14.41 16.35
C LEU A 262 -18.48 -14.10 17.66
N GLY A 263 -18.89 -14.67 18.80
CA GLY A 263 -18.22 -14.53 20.09
C GLY A 263 -16.87 -15.23 20.19
N GLU A 264 -16.51 -16.07 19.21
CA GLU A 264 -15.17 -16.67 19.07
C GLU A 264 -14.14 -15.68 18.44
N LEU A 265 -14.61 -14.53 17.96
CA LEU A 265 -13.72 -13.48 17.47
C LEU A 265 -12.93 -12.87 18.63
N ALA A 266 -11.69 -12.48 18.36
CA ALA A 266 -10.91 -11.73 19.35
C ALA A 266 -11.66 -10.43 19.74
N PRO A 267 -11.56 -9.99 21.00
CA PRO A 267 -12.11 -8.70 21.43
C PRO A 267 -11.68 -7.59 20.45
N ASP A 268 -12.60 -6.68 20.13
CA ASP A 268 -12.41 -5.55 19.20
C ASP A 268 -12.21 -5.95 17.73
N SER A 269 -12.46 -7.22 17.34
CA SER A 269 -12.45 -7.63 15.96
C SER A 269 -13.57 -6.94 15.18
N PRO A 270 -13.29 -6.21 14.08
CA PRO A 270 -14.32 -5.52 13.34
C PRO A 270 -15.26 -6.50 12.62
N VAL A 271 -16.55 -6.22 12.67
CA VAL A 271 -17.60 -6.98 12.00
C VAL A 271 -18.29 -6.11 10.96
N VAL A 272 -18.44 -6.65 9.75
CA VAL A 272 -19.20 -6.01 8.68
C VAL A 272 -20.69 -6.17 8.98
N VAL A 273 -21.38 -5.05 9.12
CA VAL A 273 -22.84 -5.04 9.33
C VAL A 273 -23.53 -4.79 8.01
N LEU A 274 -24.42 -5.73 7.63
CA LEU A 274 -25.23 -5.65 6.42
C LEU A 274 -26.65 -5.26 6.78
N ASP A 275 -27.33 -4.55 5.89
CA ASP A 275 -28.77 -4.32 6.01
C ASP A 275 -29.57 -5.61 5.66
N PRO A 276 -30.91 -5.63 5.83
CA PRO A 276 -31.73 -6.80 5.48
C PRO A 276 -31.64 -7.20 4.00
N ASP A 277 -31.27 -6.28 3.11
CA ASP A 277 -31.11 -6.52 1.68
C ASP A 277 -29.67 -6.97 1.30
N GLY A 278 -28.76 -7.08 2.28
CA GLY A 278 -27.37 -7.51 2.10
C GLY A 278 -26.41 -6.40 1.71
N ASN A 279 -26.81 -5.13 1.73
CA ASN A 279 -25.92 -4.00 1.46
C ASN A 279 -25.16 -3.60 2.73
N LEU A 280 -24.02 -2.93 2.55
CA LEU A 280 -23.22 -2.44 3.68
C LEU A 280 -23.98 -1.39 4.50
N ALA A 281 -24.34 -1.72 5.75
CA ALA A 281 -24.90 -0.79 6.71
C ALA A 281 -23.84 -0.09 7.56
N GLY A 282 -22.70 -0.73 7.82
CA GLY A 282 -21.59 -0.16 8.59
C GLY A 282 -20.62 -1.20 9.14
N MET A 283 -19.88 -0.78 10.17
CA MET A 283 -18.92 -1.62 10.91
C MET A 283 -19.29 -1.59 12.39
N ALA A 284 -19.22 -2.74 13.05
CA ALA A 284 -19.40 -2.90 14.49
C ALA A 284 -18.11 -3.41 15.12
#